data_faa77ccea8ccfd14676daf3d42570cb4
#
_entry.id   faa77ccea8ccfd14676daf3d42570cb4
#
_cell.length_a   1.000
_cell.length_b   1.000
_cell.length_c   1.000
_cell.angle_alpha   90.00
_cell.angle_beta   90.00
_cell.angle_gamma   90.00
#
_symmetry.space_group_name_H-M   'P 1'
#
loop_
_entity.id
_entity.type
_entity.pdbx_description
1 polymer ?
#
loop_
_entity_poly.entity_id
_entity_poly.type
_entity_poly.pdbx_seq_one_letter_code
_entity_poly.pdbx_strand_id
1 'polypeptide(L)'
;RAGSKCDVRHCADQPAVLDRLLREAAVEADAIATAIRARGVHHVVIAARGSSDNAARYAQYLFGAFNRLTVTLATPSLFTRYQAPPRMDGALVVGISQSGQSPDLVAVVEEGRRQGCATLAITNVAGSPLTAVAEHTLVLRADRERSIAATKTYTAQLLALAMLSTALASDDIRRRQMAQATHRRLLALG
;
A
#
# COMPACT_ATOMS: atom_id res chain seq x y z
N ARG A 1 -3.83 -30.60 17.39
CA ARG A 1 -3.40 -29.44 16.55
C ARG A 1 -4.46 -29.27 15.47
N ALA A 2 -5.44 -28.39 15.68
CA ALA A 2 -6.43 -28.04 14.67
C ALA A 2 -5.71 -27.19 13.61
N GLY A 3 -5.52 -27.75 12.42
CA GLY A 3 -5.07 -27.00 11.27
C GLY A 3 -6.05 -25.87 11.00
N SER A 4 -5.54 -24.63 10.90
CA SER A 4 -6.36 -23.47 10.58
C SER A 4 -6.93 -23.65 9.17
N LYS A 5 -8.18 -24.14 9.11
CA LYS A 5 -8.95 -24.09 7.86
C LYS A 5 -9.08 -22.60 7.50
N CYS A 6 -8.61 -22.23 6.32
CA CYS A 6 -8.96 -20.93 5.73
C CYS A 6 -10.49 -20.86 5.81
N ASP A 7 -11.02 -19.86 6.52
CA ASP A 7 -12.46 -19.72 6.64
C ASP A 7 -12.98 -19.33 5.26
N VAL A 8 -13.64 -20.27 4.59
CA VAL A 8 -14.18 -20.11 3.22
C VAL A 8 -15.06 -18.86 3.10
N ARG A 9 -15.71 -18.44 4.19
CA ARG A 9 -16.52 -17.22 4.25
C ARG A 9 -15.67 -15.96 4.04
N HIS A 10 -14.43 -15.93 4.52
CA HIS A 10 -13.53 -14.78 4.31
C HIS A 10 -13.04 -14.65 2.88
N CYS A 11 -12.94 -15.76 2.15
CA CYS A 11 -12.67 -15.71 0.71
C CYS A 11 -13.87 -15.19 -0.07
N ALA A 12 -15.08 -15.53 0.34
CA ALA A 12 -16.33 -15.06 -0.29
C ALA A 12 -16.56 -13.55 -0.09
N ASP A 13 -16.02 -12.95 0.96
CA ASP A 13 -16.14 -11.49 1.23
C ASP A 13 -15.25 -10.62 0.31
N GLN A 14 -14.25 -11.20 -0.35
CA GLN A 14 -13.27 -10.42 -1.11
C GLN A 14 -13.88 -9.55 -2.22
N PRO A 15 -14.80 -10.04 -3.07
CA PRO A 15 -15.38 -9.21 -4.14
C PRO A 15 -16.10 -7.97 -3.60
N ALA A 16 -16.87 -8.13 -2.52
CA ALA A 16 -17.60 -7.01 -1.89
C ALA A 16 -16.64 -5.97 -1.26
N VAL A 17 -15.55 -6.43 -0.66
CA VAL A 17 -14.50 -5.54 -0.11
C VAL A 17 -13.81 -4.77 -1.22
N LEU A 18 -13.44 -5.42 -2.32
CA LEU A 18 -12.76 -4.77 -3.44
C LEU A 18 -13.67 -3.76 -4.14
N ASP A 19 -14.94 -4.08 -4.36
CA ASP A 19 -15.91 -3.19 -4.95
C ASP A 19 -16.15 -1.95 -4.07
N ARG A 20 -16.26 -2.11 -2.75
CA ARG A 20 -16.35 -1.01 -1.80
C ARG A 20 -15.10 -0.13 -1.85
N LEU A 21 -13.91 -0.72 -1.82
CA LEU A 21 -12.65 0.02 -1.89
C LEU A 21 -12.54 0.85 -3.17
N LEU A 22 -12.91 0.27 -4.32
CA LEU A 22 -12.92 0.97 -5.61
C LEU A 22 -13.83 2.20 -5.59
N ARG A 23 -15.03 2.07 -5.03
CA ARG A 23 -16.00 3.19 -5.01
C ARG A 23 -15.63 4.28 -4.01
N GLU A 24 -15.21 3.89 -2.82
CA GLU A 24 -15.05 4.84 -1.72
C GLU A 24 -13.66 5.47 -1.64
N ALA A 25 -12.63 4.80 -2.18
CA ALA A 25 -11.26 5.29 -2.08
C ALA A 25 -10.70 5.90 -3.38
N ALA A 26 -11.45 5.91 -4.48
CA ALA A 26 -10.96 6.43 -5.75
C ALA A 26 -10.58 7.92 -5.67
N VAL A 27 -11.45 8.75 -5.11
CA VAL A 27 -11.21 10.19 -4.95
C VAL A 27 -10.04 10.46 -4.01
N GLU A 28 -9.93 9.68 -2.93
CA GLU A 28 -8.82 9.76 -1.97
C GLU A 28 -7.49 9.39 -2.63
N ALA A 29 -7.46 8.30 -3.42
CA ALA A 29 -6.28 7.88 -4.15
C ALA A 29 -5.82 8.93 -5.19
N ASP A 30 -6.75 9.57 -5.90
CA ASP A 30 -6.46 10.66 -6.85
C ASP A 30 -5.91 11.90 -6.15
N ALA A 31 -6.46 12.28 -4.99
CA ALA A 31 -5.98 13.40 -4.19
C ALA A 31 -4.56 13.14 -3.66
N ILE A 32 -4.32 11.95 -3.12
CA ILE A 32 -3.00 11.50 -2.65
C ILE A 32 -1.99 11.53 -3.81
N ALA A 33 -2.34 10.95 -4.96
CA ALA A 33 -1.47 10.92 -6.12
C ALA A 33 -1.13 12.33 -6.64
N THR A 34 -2.08 13.26 -6.57
CA THR A 34 -1.86 14.65 -6.96
C THR A 34 -0.87 15.33 -6.01
N ALA A 35 -1.01 15.14 -4.69
CA ALA A 35 -0.08 15.65 -3.71
C ALA A 35 1.33 15.07 -3.88
N ILE A 36 1.45 13.76 -4.14
CA ILE A 36 2.73 13.08 -4.39
C ILE A 36 3.41 13.62 -5.66
N ARG A 37 2.66 13.80 -6.75
CA ARG A 37 3.21 14.37 -7.99
C ARG A 37 3.74 15.80 -7.78
N ALA A 38 3.03 16.62 -7.01
CA ALA A 38 3.46 17.99 -6.70
C ALA A 38 4.78 18.04 -5.92
N ARG A 39 5.15 16.95 -5.22
CA ARG A 39 6.40 16.83 -4.46
C ARG A 39 7.60 16.40 -5.33
N GLY A 40 7.41 16.11 -6.62
CA GLY A 40 8.50 15.70 -7.52
C GLY A 40 9.14 14.36 -7.12
N VAL A 41 8.35 13.44 -6.59
CA VAL A 41 8.83 12.10 -6.19
C VAL A 41 9.41 11.35 -7.39
N HIS A 42 10.61 10.76 -7.22
CA HIS A 42 11.30 10.03 -8.29
C HIS A 42 11.65 8.56 -7.93
N HIS A 43 11.42 8.13 -6.69
CA HIS A 43 11.53 6.74 -6.26
C HIS A 43 10.61 6.45 -5.07
N VAL A 44 10.42 5.18 -4.74
CA VAL A 44 9.53 4.74 -3.66
C VAL A 44 10.32 3.85 -2.70
N VAL A 45 10.14 4.06 -1.40
CA VAL A 45 10.63 3.18 -0.34
C VAL A 45 9.42 2.57 0.36
N ILE A 46 9.30 1.24 0.37
CA ILE A 46 8.16 0.56 0.97
C ILE A 46 8.60 -0.23 2.19
N ALA A 47 7.96 0.03 3.32
CA ALA A 47 8.09 -0.75 4.54
C ALA A 47 6.85 -1.66 4.70
N ALA A 48 7.06 -2.97 4.75
CA ALA A 48 6.01 -3.97 4.90
C ALA A 48 6.53 -5.21 5.62
N ARG A 49 5.62 -6.06 6.11
CA ARG A 49 5.94 -7.35 6.74
C ARG A 49 4.90 -8.42 6.41
N GLY A 50 5.32 -9.67 6.44
CA GLY A 50 4.44 -10.83 6.23
C GLY A 50 3.74 -10.78 4.88
N SER A 51 2.42 -10.97 4.85
CA SER A 51 1.64 -10.92 3.61
C SER A 51 1.74 -9.57 2.91
N SER A 52 1.86 -8.47 3.68
CA SER A 52 2.02 -7.12 3.13
C SER A 52 3.35 -6.93 2.38
N ASP A 53 4.41 -7.70 2.70
CA ASP A 53 5.66 -7.69 1.96
C ASP A 53 5.48 -8.22 0.52
N ASN A 54 4.60 -9.19 0.33
CA ASN A 54 4.24 -9.66 -1.02
C ASN A 54 3.48 -8.58 -1.81
N ALA A 55 2.64 -7.78 -1.14
CA ALA A 55 2.01 -6.63 -1.77
C ALA A 55 3.03 -5.54 -2.15
N ALA A 56 4.05 -5.32 -1.31
CA ALA A 56 5.15 -4.43 -1.63
C ALA A 56 5.97 -4.90 -2.84
N ARG A 57 6.22 -6.21 -2.98
CA ARG A 57 6.86 -6.79 -4.17
C ARG A 57 6.00 -6.63 -5.44
N TYR A 58 4.69 -6.77 -5.33
CA TYR A 58 3.78 -6.45 -6.43
C TYR A 58 3.89 -4.96 -6.83
N ALA A 59 4.00 -4.06 -5.85
CA ALA A 59 4.17 -2.64 -6.12
C ALA A 59 5.48 -2.32 -6.86
N GLN A 60 6.56 -3.09 -6.67
CA GLN A 60 7.82 -2.92 -7.42
C GLN A 60 7.59 -3.04 -8.93
N TYR A 61 6.84 -4.08 -9.34
CA TYR A 61 6.49 -4.26 -10.76
C TYR A 61 5.53 -3.16 -11.24
N LEU A 62 4.54 -2.84 -10.43
CA LEU A 62 3.49 -1.92 -10.80
C LEU A 62 4.02 -0.50 -11.02
N PHE A 63 4.70 0.06 -10.01
CA PHE A 63 5.26 1.40 -10.07
C PHE A 63 6.44 1.49 -11.07
N GLY A 64 7.24 0.42 -11.18
CA GLY A 64 8.31 0.36 -12.17
C GLY A 64 7.79 0.39 -13.60
N ALA A 65 6.85 -0.49 -13.92
CA ALA A 65 6.34 -0.65 -15.28
C ALA A 65 5.46 0.53 -15.74
N PHE A 66 4.61 1.05 -14.87
CA PHE A 66 3.58 2.03 -15.24
C PHE A 66 3.91 3.47 -14.84
N ASN A 67 4.66 3.65 -13.75
CA ASN A 67 5.00 4.99 -13.25
C ASN A 67 6.46 5.35 -13.47
N ARG A 68 7.30 4.39 -13.91
CA ARG A 68 8.75 4.55 -14.09
C ARG A 68 9.48 4.97 -12.81
N LEU A 69 8.97 4.53 -11.66
CA LEU A 69 9.54 4.78 -10.36
C LEU A 69 10.33 3.56 -9.89
N THR A 70 11.57 3.76 -9.47
CA THR A 70 12.33 2.71 -8.77
C THR A 70 11.70 2.47 -7.41
N VAL A 71 11.53 1.20 -7.02
CA VAL A 71 10.97 0.83 -5.73
C VAL A 71 11.96 0.01 -4.94
N THR A 72 12.28 0.47 -3.74
CA THR A 72 13.13 -0.22 -2.76
C THR A 72 12.27 -0.73 -1.61
N LEU A 73 12.49 -1.98 -1.20
CA LEU A 73 11.92 -2.48 0.04
C LEU A 73 12.82 -2.06 1.20
N ALA A 74 12.23 -1.41 2.20
CA ALA A 74 12.96 -0.95 3.37
C ALA A 74 13.51 -2.12 4.19
N THR A 75 14.64 -1.90 4.84
CA THR A 75 15.19 -2.79 5.86
C THR A 75 14.94 -2.15 7.23
N PRO A 76 13.82 -2.44 7.92
CA PRO A 76 13.42 -1.71 9.10
C PRO A 76 14.43 -1.76 10.27
N SER A 77 15.26 -2.80 10.32
CA SER A 77 16.32 -2.90 11.32
C SER A 77 17.36 -1.77 11.24
N LEU A 78 17.57 -1.17 10.07
CA LEU A 78 18.45 0.01 9.94
C LEU A 78 17.91 1.21 10.72
N PHE A 79 16.60 1.32 10.81
CA PHE A 79 15.92 2.41 11.49
C PHE A 79 15.79 2.16 13.01
N THR A 80 15.49 0.93 13.41
CA THR A 80 15.17 0.60 14.81
C THR A 80 16.38 0.10 15.59
N ARG A 81 17.16 -0.85 15.05
CA ARG A 81 18.25 -1.51 15.76
C ARG A 81 19.60 -0.82 15.55
N TYR A 82 19.91 -0.51 14.28
CA TYR A 82 21.20 0.09 13.94
C TYR A 82 21.21 1.61 14.10
N GLN A 83 20.04 2.25 14.16
CA GLN A 83 19.89 3.71 14.24
C GLN A 83 20.70 4.46 13.16
N ALA A 84 20.80 3.84 12.00
CA ALA A 84 21.53 4.32 10.83
C ALA A 84 20.60 4.32 9.59
N PRO A 85 19.53 5.13 9.59
CA PRO A 85 18.59 5.18 8.49
C PRO A 85 19.28 5.71 7.21
N PRO A 86 18.99 5.13 6.05
CA PRO A 86 19.50 5.63 4.78
C PRO A 86 18.89 7.00 4.47
N ARG A 87 19.53 7.74 3.56
CA ARG A 87 18.95 8.93 2.97
C ARG A 87 17.84 8.53 2.00
N MET A 88 16.73 9.27 2.07
CA MET A 88 15.52 9.00 1.27
C MET A 88 15.06 10.24 0.50
N ASP A 89 15.98 11.17 0.19
CA ASP A 89 15.67 12.44 -0.47
C ASP A 89 14.86 12.20 -1.77
N GLY A 90 13.70 12.86 -1.89
CA GLY A 90 12.82 12.72 -3.06
C GLY A 90 12.04 11.40 -3.13
N ALA A 91 12.02 10.61 -2.05
CA ALA A 91 11.22 9.40 -1.99
C ALA A 91 9.75 9.66 -1.67
N LEU A 92 8.91 8.74 -2.11
CA LEU A 92 7.65 8.43 -1.44
C LEU A 92 7.91 7.26 -0.48
N VAL A 93 7.76 7.48 0.82
CA VAL A 93 7.90 6.42 1.84
C VAL A 93 6.52 5.85 2.17
N VAL A 94 6.31 4.57 1.89
CA VAL A 94 5.02 3.89 2.05
C VAL A 94 5.11 2.84 3.14
N GLY A 95 4.27 2.94 4.16
CA GLY A 95 4.05 1.87 5.14
C GLY A 95 2.83 1.04 4.76
N ILE A 96 2.99 -0.28 4.57
CA ILE A 96 1.88 -1.19 4.28
C ILE A 96 1.71 -2.16 5.46
N SER A 97 0.59 -2.05 6.16
CA SER A 97 0.31 -2.89 7.34
C SER A 97 -1.19 -3.08 7.51
N GLN A 98 -1.64 -4.33 7.70
CA GLN A 98 -3.04 -4.61 7.97
C GLN A 98 -3.53 -3.87 9.23
N SER A 99 -2.79 -3.95 10.33
CA SER A 99 -3.18 -3.35 11.62
C SER A 99 -2.62 -1.94 11.84
N GLY A 100 -1.58 -1.55 11.11
CA GLY A 100 -0.86 -0.29 11.35
C GLY A 100 -0.12 -0.22 12.68
N GLN A 101 0.07 -1.35 13.38
CA GLN A 101 0.62 -1.41 14.73
C GLN A 101 2.12 -1.74 14.79
N SER A 102 2.75 -2.14 13.70
CA SER A 102 4.14 -2.61 13.67
C SER A 102 5.12 -1.46 13.95
N PRO A 103 5.84 -1.44 15.10
CA PRO A 103 6.67 -0.29 15.49
C PRO A 103 7.80 -0.02 14.51
N ASP A 104 8.33 -1.06 13.91
CA ASP A 104 9.40 -0.98 12.92
C ASP A 104 8.97 -0.36 11.59
N LEU A 105 7.72 -0.57 11.15
CA LEU A 105 7.17 0.10 9.98
C LEU A 105 6.85 1.57 10.29
N VAL A 106 6.34 1.83 11.49
CA VAL A 106 6.10 3.19 11.98
C VAL A 106 7.42 3.98 11.98
N ALA A 107 8.51 3.41 12.49
CA ALA A 107 9.82 4.06 12.52
C ALA A 107 10.35 4.42 11.12
N VAL A 108 10.12 3.58 10.12
CA VAL A 108 10.52 3.89 8.73
C VAL A 108 9.75 5.08 8.17
N VAL A 109 8.42 5.10 8.36
CA VAL A 109 7.56 6.17 7.84
C VAL A 109 7.81 7.49 8.58
N GLU A 110 7.96 7.44 9.90
CA GLU A 110 8.30 8.59 10.74
C GLU A 110 9.64 9.21 10.33
N GLU A 111 10.65 8.38 10.10
CA GLU A 111 11.96 8.84 9.61
C GLU A 111 11.85 9.46 8.21
N GLY A 112 11.07 8.85 7.31
CA GLY A 112 10.79 9.45 6.00
C GLY A 112 10.19 10.85 6.13
N ARG A 113 9.21 11.03 7.01
CA ARG A 113 8.62 12.33 7.30
C ARG A 113 9.64 13.31 7.89
N ARG A 114 10.50 12.85 8.81
CA ARG A 114 11.57 13.67 9.41
C ARG A 114 12.56 14.16 8.35
N GLN A 115 12.85 13.35 7.33
CA GLN A 115 13.69 13.72 6.19
C GLN A 115 12.97 14.59 5.14
N GLY A 116 11.69 14.96 5.35
CA GLY A 116 10.92 15.79 4.42
C GLY A 116 10.39 15.03 3.20
N CYS A 117 10.39 13.69 3.23
CA CYS A 117 9.80 12.87 2.17
C CYS A 117 8.27 12.92 2.20
N ALA A 118 7.63 12.69 1.07
CA ALA A 118 6.20 12.35 1.03
C ALA A 118 5.98 11.01 1.73
N THR A 119 4.98 10.89 2.60
CA THR A 119 4.74 9.67 3.36
C THR A 119 3.29 9.21 3.23
N LEU A 120 3.09 7.88 3.10
CA LEU A 120 1.78 7.27 2.92
C LEU A 120 1.64 6.03 3.80
N ALA A 121 0.54 5.93 4.54
CA ALA A 121 0.10 4.73 5.21
C ALA A 121 -0.98 4.01 4.39
N ILE A 122 -0.80 2.73 4.09
CA ILE A 122 -1.83 1.85 3.54
C ILE A 122 -2.18 0.83 4.62
N THR A 123 -3.34 0.97 5.23
CA THR A 123 -3.75 0.15 6.38
C THR A 123 -5.25 -0.07 6.44
N ASN A 124 -5.67 -1.11 7.16
CA ASN A 124 -7.10 -1.37 7.39
C ASN A 124 -7.64 -0.65 8.63
N VAL A 125 -6.78 -0.03 9.44
CA VAL A 125 -7.16 0.60 10.72
C VAL A 125 -6.86 2.09 10.67
N ALA A 126 -7.91 2.89 10.51
CA ALA A 126 -7.83 4.33 10.68
C ALA A 126 -7.47 4.67 12.15
N GLY A 127 -6.63 5.69 12.36
CA GLY A 127 -6.19 6.07 13.71
C GLY A 127 -5.14 5.15 14.31
N SER A 128 -4.51 4.27 13.52
CA SER A 128 -3.39 3.44 13.95
C SER A 128 -2.09 4.27 14.11
N PRO A 129 -1.10 3.78 14.87
CA PRO A 129 0.21 4.44 14.97
C PRO A 129 0.84 4.78 13.61
N LEU A 130 0.68 3.90 12.61
CA LEU A 130 1.19 4.13 11.27
C LEU A 130 0.53 5.35 10.60
N THR A 131 -0.79 5.50 10.77
CA THR A 131 -1.52 6.66 10.20
C THR A 131 -1.18 7.96 10.92
N ALA A 132 -0.80 7.91 12.19
CA ALA A 132 -0.44 9.09 12.97
C ALA A 132 0.88 9.74 12.48
N VAL A 133 1.81 8.94 11.95
CA VAL A 133 3.12 9.43 11.47
C VAL A 133 3.14 9.75 9.97
N ALA A 134 2.23 9.19 9.19
CA ALA A 134 2.14 9.42 7.75
C ALA A 134 1.43 10.75 7.43
N GLU A 135 1.86 11.40 6.36
CA GLU A 135 1.20 12.61 5.82
C GLU A 135 -0.13 12.28 5.14
N HIS A 136 -0.17 11.15 4.46
CA HIS A 136 -1.35 10.64 3.76
C HIS A 136 -1.71 9.24 4.26
N THR A 137 -3.00 8.91 4.19
CA THR A 137 -3.50 7.58 4.57
C THR A 137 -4.47 7.09 3.51
N LEU A 138 -4.33 5.83 3.11
CA LEU A 138 -5.29 5.10 2.29
C LEU A 138 -5.84 3.92 3.10
N VAL A 139 -7.08 4.03 3.53
CA VAL A 139 -7.74 3.00 4.35
C VAL A 139 -8.32 1.91 3.46
N LEU A 140 -8.02 0.63 3.77
CA LEU A 140 -8.41 -0.53 2.95
C LEU A 140 -9.91 -0.88 3.05
N ARG A 141 -10.60 -0.47 4.10
CA ARG A 141 -12.04 -0.72 4.31
C ARG A 141 -12.44 -2.20 4.23
N ALA A 142 -11.49 -3.08 4.60
CA ALA A 142 -11.64 -4.54 4.45
C ALA A 142 -12.31 -5.22 5.66
N ASP A 143 -12.94 -4.45 6.55
CA ASP A 143 -13.49 -4.91 7.81
C ASP A 143 -12.45 -5.70 8.65
N ARG A 144 -12.88 -6.33 9.73
CA ARG A 144 -11.97 -7.09 10.59
C ARG A 144 -11.48 -8.35 9.90
N GLU A 145 -10.17 -8.47 9.70
CA GLU A 145 -9.52 -9.72 9.28
C GLU A 145 -9.52 -10.72 10.44
N ARG A 146 -10.02 -11.93 10.18
CA ARG A 146 -10.06 -13.01 11.16
C ARG A 146 -9.13 -14.18 10.80
N SER A 147 -8.61 -14.18 9.56
CA SER A 147 -7.69 -15.21 9.10
C SER A 147 -6.28 -14.94 9.64
N ILE A 148 -5.57 -16.00 10.03
CA ILE A 148 -4.16 -15.92 10.46
C ILE A 148 -3.29 -15.45 9.30
N ALA A 149 -3.49 -16.02 8.09
CA ALA A 149 -2.95 -15.47 6.86
C ALA A 149 -3.99 -14.49 6.29
N ALA A 150 -3.62 -13.22 6.19
CA ALA A 150 -4.50 -12.19 5.64
C ALA A 150 -4.94 -12.56 4.22
N THR A 151 -6.25 -12.56 3.97
CA THR A 151 -6.83 -12.85 2.65
C THR A 151 -7.45 -11.60 2.05
N LYS A 152 -8.57 -11.13 2.57
CA LYS A 152 -9.28 -9.96 2.06
C LYS A 152 -8.49 -8.66 2.24
N THR A 153 -7.76 -8.50 3.34
CA THR A 153 -6.89 -7.34 3.53
C THR A 153 -5.69 -7.36 2.58
N TYR A 154 -5.15 -8.54 2.27
CA TYR A 154 -4.08 -8.68 1.29
C TYR A 154 -4.54 -8.30 -0.12
N THR A 155 -5.68 -8.82 -0.59
CA THR A 155 -6.22 -8.44 -1.90
C THR A 155 -6.62 -6.97 -1.97
N ALA A 156 -7.12 -6.40 -0.87
CA ALA A 156 -7.36 -4.96 -0.77
C ALA A 156 -6.08 -4.13 -0.86
N GLN A 157 -4.95 -4.59 -0.29
CA GLN A 157 -3.64 -3.94 -0.45
C GLN A 157 -3.19 -3.94 -1.92
N LEU A 158 -3.34 -5.06 -2.64
CA LEU A 158 -3.02 -5.13 -4.06
C LEU A 158 -3.85 -4.13 -4.87
N LEU A 159 -5.16 -4.04 -4.59
CA LEU A 159 -6.04 -3.10 -5.26
C LEU A 159 -5.70 -1.64 -4.93
N ALA A 160 -5.46 -1.31 -3.66
CA ALA A 160 -5.05 0.03 -3.23
C ALA A 160 -3.78 0.50 -3.96
N LEU A 161 -2.78 -0.39 -4.08
CA LEU A 161 -1.55 -0.11 -4.84
C LEU A 161 -1.82 0.08 -6.33
N ALA A 162 -2.72 -0.71 -6.93
CA ALA A 162 -3.12 -0.55 -8.32
C ALA A 162 -3.86 0.78 -8.56
N MET A 163 -4.77 1.15 -7.65
CA MET A 163 -5.47 2.44 -7.70
C MET A 163 -4.49 3.60 -7.61
N LEU A 164 -3.56 3.56 -6.65
CA LEU A 164 -2.54 4.59 -6.49
C LEU A 164 -1.63 4.69 -7.72
N SER A 165 -1.18 3.55 -8.27
CA SER A 165 -0.36 3.54 -9.48
C SER A 165 -1.11 4.10 -10.69
N THR A 166 -2.39 3.79 -10.83
CA THR A 166 -3.26 4.37 -11.87
C THR A 166 -3.40 5.88 -11.72
N ALA A 167 -3.63 6.34 -10.50
CA ALA A 167 -3.74 7.76 -10.18
C ALA A 167 -2.42 8.52 -10.38
N LEU A 168 -1.28 7.88 -10.12
CA LEU A 168 0.06 8.45 -10.36
C LEU A 168 0.46 8.52 -11.83
N ALA A 169 -0.18 7.75 -12.73
CA ALA A 169 0.16 7.76 -14.13
C ALA A 169 -0.07 9.15 -14.74
N SER A 170 0.94 9.67 -15.45
CA SER A 170 0.96 11.04 -15.96
C SER A 170 0.20 11.21 -17.28
N ASP A 171 -0.06 10.13 -18.00
CA ASP A 171 -0.76 10.16 -19.28
C ASP A 171 -2.03 9.31 -19.28
N ASP A 172 -3.05 9.73 -20.04
CA ASP A 172 -4.34 9.06 -20.13
C ASP A 172 -4.26 7.65 -20.75
N ILE A 173 -3.28 7.41 -21.62
CA ILE A 173 -3.08 6.11 -22.26
C ILE A 173 -2.67 5.09 -21.20
N ARG A 174 -1.69 5.43 -20.35
CA ARG A 174 -1.24 4.57 -19.25
C ARG A 174 -2.32 4.36 -18.21
N ARG A 175 -3.07 5.41 -17.85
CA ARG A 175 -4.22 5.29 -16.95
C ARG A 175 -5.23 4.30 -17.48
N ARG A 176 -5.60 4.36 -18.77
CA ARG A 176 -6.53 3.44 -19.41
C ARG A 176 -6.00 2.01 -19.43
N GLN A 177 -4.73 1.81 -19.79
CA GLN A 177 -4.10 0.48 -19.80
C GLN A 177 -4.11 -0.17 -18.41
N MET A 178 -3.80 0.59 -17.38
CA MET A 178 -3.83 0.11 -16.00
C MET A 178 -5.23 -0.20 -15.53
N ALA A 179 -6.19 0.68 -15.78
CA ALA A 179 -7.59 0.46 -15.43
C ALA A 179 -8.13 -0.82 -16.08
N GLN A 180 -7.81 -1.06 -17.36
CA GLN A 180 -8.18 -2.27 -18.08
C GLN A 180 -7.48 -3.51 -17.50
N ALA A 181 -6.20 -3.45 -17.16
CA ALA A 181 -5.47 -4.56 -16.59
C ALA A 181 -6.00 -4.93 -15.19
N THR A 182 -6.32 -3.93 -14.37
CA THR A 182 -6.91 -4.11 -13.04
C THR A 182 -8.30 -4.73 -13.16
N HIS A 183 -9.13 -4.22 -14.07
CA HIS A 183 -10.48 -4.73 -14.32
C HIS A 183 -10.47 -6.20 -14.78
N ARG A 184 -9.60 -6.56 -15.74
CA ARG A 184 -9.46 -7.96 -16.20
C ARG A 184 -9.04 -8.90 -15.07
N ARG A 185 -8.15 -8.47 -14.18
CA ARG A 185 -7.71 -9.29 -13.04
C ARG A 185 -8.81 -9.48 -12.00
N LEU A 186 -9.60 -8.45 -11.73
CA LEU A 186 -10.75 -8.56 -10.83
C LEU A 186 -11.82 -9.52 -11.37
N LEU A 187 -12.10 -9.48 -12.69
CA LEU A 187 -13.03 -10.41 -13.33
C LEU A 187 -12.52 -11.86 -13.33
N ALA A 188 -11.21 -12.08 -13.27
CA ALA A 188 -10.62 -13.41 -13.20
C ALA A 188 -10.63 -14.02 -11.79
N LEU A 189 -10.99 -13.25 -10.76
CA LEU A 189 -11.09 -13.69 -9.36
C LEU A 189 -12.54 -14.06 -8.95
N GLY A 190 -13.53 -13.80 -9.78
CA GLY A 190 -14.94 -14.19 -9.61
C GLY A 190 -15.34 -15.31 -10.49
#